data_9ce988fa3c2a5f11834e2c77cfe1fb56
#
_entry.id   9ce988fa3c2a5f11834e2c77cfe1fb56
#
_cell.length_a   1.000
_cell.length_b   1.000
_cell.length_c   1.000
_cell.angle_alpha   90.00
_cell.angle_beta   90.00
_cell.angle_gamma   90.00
#
_symmetry.space_group_name_H-M   'P 1'
#
loop_
_entity.id
_entity.type
_entity.pdbx_description
1 polymer ?
#
loop_
_entity_poly.entity_id
_entity_poly.type
_entity_poly.pdbx_seq_one_letter_code
_entity_poly.pdbx_strand_id
1 'polypeptide(L)'
;ELGTVVALICIAVCIIVFLAGVLRGEPVFDMLMTGITISIAAIPEGLPATVTIALALAVNRMMKQNALVNKLHSVETLGCASVICTDKTGTITENKMTVAKVFCDMREFSVSGNGYRIAGDIKYQDSAVNPMSTKSLSEILKCCVLCNNAVISSEHEISSRERGSLKSNGFWKAVGDPTETALLVMAAKGNVTADKLKYDYIRINEIPFDSQSRCMTVIVSEKSHQKTAFSKGASD
;
A
#
# COMPACT_ATOMS: atom_id res chain seq x y z
N GLU A 1 23.51 -27.21 9.89
CA GLU A 1 24.78 -27.33 10.63
C GLU A 1 24.58 -27.96 12.03
N LEU A 2 23.63 -27.49 12.87
CA LEU A 2 23.39 -28.05 14.21
C LEU A 2 23.03 -29.54 14.15
N GLY A 3 22.14 -29.96 13.23
CA GLY A 3 21.74 -31.35 13.04
C GLY A 3 22.89 -32.27 12.66
N THR A 4 23.83 -31.78 11.84
CA THR A 4 25.01 -32.53 11.43
C THR A 4 25.97 -32.77 12.62
N VAL A 5 26.15 -31.74 13.45
CA VAL A 5 27.00 -31.84 14.66
C VAL A 5 26.39 -32.82 15.66
N VAL A 6 25.07 -32.74 15.91
CA VAL A 6 24.37 -33.68 16.80
C VAL A 6 24.47 -35.11 16.28
N ALA A 7 24.26 -35.34 14.97
CA ALA A 7 24.38 -36.66 14.37
C ALA A 7 25.80 -37.27 14.53
N LEU A 8 26.86 -36.47 14.34
CA LEU A 8 28.23 -36.90 14.53
C LEU A 8 28.53 -37.28 16.01
N ILE A 9 28.02 -36.48 16.94
CA ILE A 9 28.17 -36.77 18.38
C ILE A 9 27.45 -38.08 18.73
N CYS A 10 26.22 -38.31 18.22
CA CYS A 10 25.47 -39.50 18.46
C CYS A 10 26.20 -40.76 17.90
N ILE A 11 26.75 -40.67 16.70
CA ILE A 11 27.51 -41.77 16.08
C ILE A 11 28.77 -42.07 16.93
N ALA A 12 29.47 -41.06 17.37
CA ALA A 12 30.67 -41.25 18.22
C ALA A 12 30.33 -41.94 19.55
N VAL A 13 29.26 -41.53 20.23
CA VAL A 13 28.77 -42.13 21.46
C VAL A 13 28.36 -43.60 21.22
N CYS A 14 27.67 -43.91 20.14
CA CYS A 14 27.28 -45.29 19.81
C CYS A 14 28.48 -46.20 19.58
N ILE A 15 29.52 -45.70 18.91
CA ILE A 15 30.75 -46.45 18.68
C ILE A 15 31.45 -46.72 20.03
N ILE A 16 31.53 -45.72 20.91
CA ILE A 16 32.17 -45.87 22.24
C ILE A 16 31.41 -46.91 23.08
N VAL A 17 30.08 -46.84 23.14
CA VAL A 17 29.24 -47.77 23.90
C VAL A 17 29.37 -49.21 23.36
N PHE A 18 29.32 -49.33 22.03
CA PHE A 18 29.49 -50.63 21.37
C PHE A 18 30.85 -51.26 21.71
N LEU A 19 31.95 -50.50 21.55
CA LEU A 19 33.29 -50.99 21.85
C LEU A 19 33.46 -51.38 23.32
N ALA A 20 32.96 -50.53 24.22
CA ALA A 20 33.01 -50.77 25.66
C ALA A 20 32.25 -52.02 26.09
N GLY A 21 31.10 -52.30 25.48
CA GLY A 21 30.30 -53.48 25.73
C GLY A 21 30.96 -54.78 25.22
N VAL A 22 31.49 -54.75 23.99
CA VAL A 22 32.23 -55.90 23.43
C VAL A 22 33.49 -56.21 24.23
N LEU A 23 34.23 -55.20 24.69
CA LEU A 23 35.42 -55.37 25.55
C LEU A 23 35.08 -55.98 26.93
N ARG A 24 33.84 -55.75 27.41
CA ARG A 24 33.32 -56.40 28.66
C ARG A 24 32.87 -57.82 28.48
N GLY A 25 32.87 -58.36 27.25
CA GLY A 25 32.46 -59.73 26.93
C GLY A 25 30.94 -59.90 26.70
N GLU A 26 30.21 -58.81 26.53
CA GLU A 26 28.80 -58.87 26.20
C GLU A 26 28.59 -59.36 24.75
N PRO A 27 27.47 -60.06 24.45
CA PRO A 27 27.18 -60.53 23.09
C PRO A 27 27.18 -59.37 22.10
N VAL A 28 27.92 -59.52 20.97
CA VAL A 28 28.06 -58.52 19.93
C VAL A 28 26.70 -58.05 19.35
N PHE A 29 25.76 -59.01 19.23
CA PHE A 29 24.41 -58.72 18.74
C PHE A 29 23.63 -57.81 19.68
N ASP A 30 23.69 -58.03 20.99
CA ASP A 30 22.98 -57.23 22.00
C ASP A 30 23.58 -55.83 22.06
N MET A 31 24.91 -55.69 21.94
CA MET A 31 25.59 -54.41 21.89
C MET A 31 25.26 -53.63 20.61
N LEU A 32 25.11 -54.29 19.49
CA LEU A 32 24.65 -53.69 18.23
C LEU A 32 23.24 -53.13 18.38
N MET A 33 22.31 -53.91 18.93
CA MET A 33 20.93 -53.51 19.18
C MET A 33 20.86 -52.36 20.17
N THR A 34 21.66 -52.35 21.21
CA THR A 34 21.78 -51.27 22.16
C THR A 34 22.28 -49.97 21.51
N GLY A 35 23.33 -50.08 20.67
CA GLY A 35 23.83 -48.92 19.90
C GLY A 35 22.81 -48.33 18.98
N ILE A 36 22.05 -49.17 18.25
CA ILE A 36 20.93 -48.66 17.38
C ILE A 36 19.86 -47.97 18.22
N THR A 37 19.46 -48.57 19.34
CA THR A 37 18.42 -47.96 20.22
C THR A 37 18.86 -46.61 20.78
N ILE A 38 20.11 -46.47 21.21
CA ILE A 38 20.69 -45.20 21.66
C ILE A 38 20.71 -44.20 20.50
N SER A 39 21.06 -44.59 19.29
CA SER A 39 21.08 -43.75 18.11
C SER A 39 19.71 -43.16 17.81
N ILE A 40 18.65 -43.97 17.85
CA ILE A 40 17.28 -43.57 17.61
C ILE A 40 16.81 -42.58 18.72
N ALA A 41 17.08 -42.93 19.99
CA ALA A 41 16.69 -42.11 21.13
C ALA A 41 17.39 -40.73 21.17
N ALA A 42 18.58 -40.66 20.58
CA ALA A 42 19.37 -39.42 20.55
C ALA A 42 18.93 -38.43 19.43
N ILE A 43 18.09 -38.86 18.50
CA ILE A 43 17.56 -37.97 17.44
C ILE A 43 16.50 -37.06 18.03
N PRO A 44 16.72 -35.72 18.01
CA PRO A 44 15.74 -34.77 18.56
C PRO A 44 14.56 -34.58 17.56
N GLU A 45 13.66 -35.55 17.52
CA GLU A 45 12.52 -35.57 16.56
C GLU A 45 11.59 -34.34 16.71
N GLY A 46 11.54 -33.76 17.91
CA GLY A 46 10.75 -32.55 18.18
C GLY A 46 11.31 -31.26 17.59
N LEU A 47 12.60 -31.21 17.21
CA LEU A 47 13.24 -29.96 16.79
C LEU A 47 12.63 -29.36 15.52
N PRO A 48 12.38 -30.12 14.42
CA PRO A 48 11.74 -29.57 13.23
C PRO A 48 10.31 -29.09 13.50
N ALA A 49 9.56 -29.81 14.34
CA ALA A 49 8.20 -29.45 14.71
C ALA A 49 8.17 -28.12 15.52
N THR A 50 9.03 -27.98 16.53
CA THR A 50 9.08 -26.75 17.33
C THR A 50 9.51 -25.54 16.53
N VAL A 51 10.48 -25.66 15.61
CA VAL A 51 10.88 -24.58 14.70
C VAL A 51 9.72 -24.17 13.79
N THR A 52 9.03 -25.14 13.20
CA THR A 52 7.88 -24.87 12.32
C THR A 52 6.75 -24.14 13.08
N ILE A 53 6.42 -24.58 14.29
CA ILE A 53 5.42 -23.94 15.14
C ILE A 53 5.86 -22.50 15.49
N ALA A 54 7.12 -22.32 15.88
CA ALA A 54 7.65 -20.99 16.20
C ALA A 54 7.55 -20.02 15.00
N LEU A 55 7.94 -20.48 13.80
CA LEU A 55 7.82 -19.70 12.57
C LEU A 55 6.35 -19.40 12.23
N ALA A 56 5.44 -20.36 12.38
CA ALA A 56 4.01 -20.14 12.15
C ALA A 56 3.43 -19.08 13.10
N LEU A 57 3.82 -19.11 14.39
CA LEU A 57 3.42 -18.08 15.36
C LEU A 57 4.00 -16.71 15.00
N ALA A 58 5.24 -16.65 14.53
CA ALA A 58 5.86 -15.41 14.06
C ALA A 58 5.12 -14.82 12.86
N VAL A 59 4.78 -15.64 11.83
CA VAL A 59 3.97 -15.22 10.69
C VAL A 59 2.61 -14.67 11.15
N ASN A 60 1.93 -15.34 12.07
CA ASN A 60 0.64 -14.86 12.58
C ASN A 60 0.76 -13.49 13.28
N ARG A 61 1.85 -13.26 14.02
CA ARG A 61 2.13 -11.94 14.62
C ARG A 61 2.39 -10.87 13.54
N MET A 62 3.15 -11.21 12.50
CA MET A 62 3.43 -10.30 11.38
C MET A 62 2.16 -9.94 10.60
N MET A 63 1.28 -10.92 10.35
CA MET A 63 -0.02 -10.68 9.72
C MET A 63 -0.89 -9.70 10.50
N LYS A 64 -0.87 -9.77 11.84
CA LYS A 64 -1.57 -8.80 12.70
C LYS A 64 -1.01 -7.37 12.58
N GLN A 65 0.21 -7.22 12.10
CA GLN A 65 0.87 -5.94 11.81
C GLN A 65 0.81 -5.58 10.31
N ASN A 66 -0.14 -6.17 9.56
CA ASN A 66 -0.32 -5.97 8.12
C ASN A 66 0.89 -6.37 7.25
N ALA A 67 1.79 -7.23 7.76
CA ALA A 67 2.89 -7.78 7.00
C ALA A 67 2.54 -9.16 6.45
N LEU A 68 2.36 -9.26 5.13
CA LEU A 68 2.03 -10.51 4.45
C LEU A 68 3.30 -11.32 4.17
N VAL A 69 3.35 -12.55 4.68
CA VAL A 69 4.46 -13.47 4.49
C VAL A 69 4.01 -14.65 3.63
N ASN A 70 4.61 -14.82 2.46
CA ASN A 70 4.28 -15.90 1.52
C ASN A 70 5.02 -17.21 1.80
N LYS A 71 6.19 -17.16 2.44
CA LYS A 71 7.03 -18.33 2.73
C LYS A 71 7.54 -18.26 4.17
N LEU A 72 7.43 -19.36 4.94
CA LEU A 72 7.89 -19.44 6.32
C LEU A 72 9.39 -19.11 6.47
N HIS A 73 10.22 -19.56 5.53
CA HIS A 73 11.66 -19.27 5.49
C HIS A 73 12.01 -17.78 5.38
N SER A 74 11.10 -16.98 4.81
CA SER A 74 11.32 -15.54 4.67
C SER A 74 11.35 -14.81 6.01
N VAL A 75 10.73 -15.37 7.05
CA VAL A 75 10.75 -14.79 8.42
C VAL A 75 12.13 -14.85 9.02
N GLU A 76 12.83 -15.98 8.86
CA GLU A 76 14.20 -16.17 9.33
C GLU A 76 15.16 -15.22 8.61
N THR A 77 15.07 -15.17 7.27
CA THR A 77 15.88 -14.25 6.45
C THR A 77 15.66 -12.80 6.83
N LEU A 78 14.41 -12.39 7.07
CA LEU A 78 14.08 -11.04 7.49
C LEU A 78 14.67 -10.70 8.86
N GLY A 79 14.67 -11.66 9.79
CA GLY A 79 15.27 -11.50 11.13
C GLY A 79 16.78 -11.31 11.11
N CYS A 80 17.46 -11.77 10.07
CA CYS A 80 18.92 -11.64 9.89
C CYS A 80 19.32 -10.46 9.02
N ALA A 81 18.34 -9.67 8.50
CA ALA A 81 18.63 -8.54 7.63
C ALA A 81 19.31 -7.41 8.42
N SER A 82 20.48 -6.98 7.95
CA SER A 82 21.23 -5.85 8.51
C SER A 82 21.08 -4.58 7.68
N VAL A 83 20.59 -4.69 6.43
CA VAL A 83 20.40 -3.59 5.49
C VAL A 83 19.03 -3.72 4.86
N ILE A 84 18.29 -2.62 4.84
CA ILE A 84 16.97 -2.53 4.19
C ILE A 84 17.05 -1.53 3.04
N CYS A 85 16.84 -2.01 1.81
CA CYS A 85 16.69 -1.17 0.63
C CYS A 85 15.20 -1.01 0.35
N THR A 86 14.71 0.23 0.34
CA THR A 86 13.30 0.51 0.13
C THR A 86 13.11 1.55 -0.98
N ASP A 87 12.05 1.39 -1.77
CA ASP A 87 11.61 2.45 -2.65
C ASP A 87 10.84 3.52 -1.84
N LYS A 88 10.83 4.75 -2.35
CA LYS A 88 10.13 5.86 -1.71
C LYS A 88 8.62 5.75 -1.94
N THR A 89 8.22 5.60 -3.21
CA THR A 89 6.83 5.78 -3.62
C THR A 89 5.97 4.55 -3.33
N GLY A 90 4.91 4.71 -2.55
CA GLY A 90 4.01 3.62 -2.17
C GLY A 90 4.55 2.70 -1.07
N THR A 91 5.79 2.94 -0.59
CA THR A 91 6.40 2.20 0.52
C THR A 91 6.63 3.12 1.72
N ILE A 92 7.41 4.18 1.56
CA ILE A 92 7.59 5.21 2.60
C ILE A 92 6.44 6.21 2.55
N THR A 93 5.94 6.51 1.35
CA THR A 93 4.80 7.40 1.11
C THR A 93 3.56 6.58 0.75
N GLU A 94 2.38 7.15 0.96
CA GLU A 94 1.09 6.51 0.62
C GLU A 94 0.78 6.50 -0.89
N ASN A 95 1.68 6.97 -1.74
CA ASN A 95 1.44 7.19 -3.18
C ASN A 95 0.18 8.03 -3.46
N LYS A 96 -0.13 8.96 -2.56
CA LYS A 96 -1.23 9.91 -2.69
C LYS A 96 -0.68 11.30 -2.83
N MET A 97 -1.06 11.98 -3.89
CA MET A 97 -0.75 13.39 -4.06
C MET A 97 -1.88 14.25 -3.47
N THR A 98 -1.50 15.41 -2.95
CA THR A 98 -2.46 16.39 -2.39
C THR A 98 -2.01 17.77 -2.83
N VAL A 99 -2.95 18.57 -3.34
CA VAL A 99 -2.69 19.98 -3.60
C VAL A 99 -2.58 20.69 -2.27
N ALA A 100 -1.44 21.31 -2.00
CA ALA A 100 -1.19 22.08 -0.79
C ALA A 100 -1.44 23.59 -1.00
N LYS A 101 -1.14 24.09 -2.22
CA LYS A 101 -1.25 25.52 -2.54
C LYS A 101 -1.73 25.72 -3.97
N VAL A 102 -2.44 26.83 -4.20
CA VAL A 102 -2.87 27.30 -5.51
C VAL A 102 -2.45 28.76 -5.64
N PHE A 103 -1.83 29.11 -6.75
CA PHE A 103 -1.43 30.48 -7.07
C PHE A 103 -2.26 30.99 -8.25
N CYS A 104 -3.02 32.06 -8.04
CA CYS A 104 -3.75 32.77 -9.10
C CYS A 104 -3.99 34.23 -8.69
N ASP A 105 -4.15 35.11 -9.67
CA ASP A 105 -4.37 36.55 -9.45
C ASP A 105 -3.34 37.19 -8.50
N MET A 106 -2.06 36.78 -8.63
CA MET A 106 -0.97 37.22 -7.75
C MET A 106 -1.20 36.92 -6.26
N ARG A 107 -2.05 35.92 -5.95
CA ARG A 107 -2.38 35.49 -4.59
C ARG A 107 -2.11 34.00 -4.43
N GLU A 108 -1.59 33.64 -3.27
CA GLU A 108 -1.39 32.25 -2.89
C GLU A 108 -2.53 31.81 -1.95
N PHE A 109 -3.20 30.74 -2.33
CA PHE A 109 -4.23 30.09 -1.53
C PHE A 109 -3.69 28.79 -0.97
N SER A 110 -3.85 28.50 0.30
CA SER A 110 -3.53 27.22 0.92
C SER A 110 -4.74 26.29 0.91
N VAL A 111 -4.50 25.00 0.72
CA VAL A 111 -5.55 23.98 0.72
C VAL A 111 -5.30 23.07 1.92
N SER A 112 -6.23 23.03 2.87
CA SER A 112 -6.12 22.23 4.07
C SER A 112 -6.59 20.77 3.85
N GLY A 113 -6.20 19.87 4.77
CA GLY A 113 -6.56 18.45 4.74
C GLY A 113 -5.65 17.60 3.84
N ASN A 114 -5.45 16.34 4.23
CA ASN A 114 -4.51 15.40 3.62
C ASN A 114 -5.21 14.24 2.89
N GLY A 115 -4.52 13.67 1.91
CA GLY A 115 -4.97 12.51 1.15
C GLY A 115 -6.24 12.80 0.34
N TYR A 116 -7.05 11.77 0.11
CA TYR A 116 -8.24 11.85 -0.74
C TYR A 116 -9.54 12.20 0.02
N ARG A 117 -9.42 12.64 1.27
CA ARG A 117 -10.58 13.14 2.02
C ARG A 117 -11.01 14.50 1.48
N ILE A 118 -12.30 14.66 1.21
CA ILE A 118 -12.90 15.95 0.78
C ILE A 118 -13.06 16.91 1.97
N ALA A 119 -12.59 16.54 3.16
CA ALA A 119 -12.58 17.42 4.32
C ALA A 119 -11.41 18.41 4.24
N GLY A 120 -11.72 19.69 4.39
CA GLY A 120 -10.75 20.79 4.35
C GLY A 120 -11.30 21.98 3.56
N ASP A 121 -10.60 23.11 3.65
CA ASP A 121 -10.99 24.39 3.08
C ASP A 121 -9.88 24.95 2.22
N ILE A 122 -10.25 25.81 1.27
CA ILE A 122 -9.32 26.69 0.57
C ILE A 122 -9.24 27.99 1.35
N LYS A 123 -8.03 28.41 1.74
CA LYS A 123 -7.79 29.55 2.62
C LYS A 123 -6.91 30.59 1.93
N TYR A 124 -7.19 31.83 2.21
CA TYR A 124 -6.32 32.96 1.90
C TYR A 124 -5.97 33.67 3.20
N GLN A 125 -4.69 33.87 3.49
CA GLN A 125 -4.22 34.47 4.75
C GLN A 125 -4.89 33.85 5.99
N ASP A 126 -4.88 32.50 6.05
CA ASP A 126 -5.48 31.67 7.11
C ASP A 126 -7.01 31.73 7.26
N SER A 127 -7.69 32.57 6.48
CA SER A 127 -9.15 32.65 6.47
C SER A 127 -9.75 31.79 5.35
N ALA A 128 -10.76 30.98 5.66
CA ALA A 128 -11.49 30.22 4.65
C ALA A 128 -12.16 31.18 3.65
N VAL A 129 -11.98 30.94 2.36
CA VAL A 129 -12.57 31.73 1.30
C VAL A 129 -13.57 30.92 0.50
N ASN A 130 -14.62 31.59 0.01
CA ASN A 130 -15.49 30.99 -0.98
C ASN A 130 -14.79 31.02 -2.34
N PRO A 131 -14.40 29.89 -2.94
CA PRO A 131 -13.69 29.89 -4.21
C PRO A 131 -14.48 30.50 -5.37
N MET A 132 -15.81 30.48 -5.27
CA MET A 132 -16.70 31.06 -6.30
C MET A 132 -16.67 32.58 -6.31
N SER A 133 -16.21 33.25 -5.24
CA SER A 133 -16.09 34.70 -5.19
C SER A 133 -14.90 35.24 -5.98
N THR A 134 -13.93 34.38 -6.33
CA THR A 134 -12.74 34.74 -7.12
C THR A 134 -12.83 34.06 -8.47
N LYS A 135 -13.03 34.82 -9.56
CA LYS A 135 -13.26 34.29 -10.91
C LYS A 135 -12.15 33.34 -11.34
N SER A 136 -10.90 33.71 -11.20
CA SER A 136 -9.75 32.90 -11.62
C SER A 136 -9.65 31.60 -10.83
N LEU A 137 -9.89 31.62 -9.52
CA LEU A 137 -9.89 30.41 -8.70
C LEU A 137 -11.05 29.48 -9.09
N SER A 138 -12.23 30.03 -9.34
CA SER A 138 -13.38 29.26 -9.83
C SER A 138 -13.08 28.56 -11.16
N GLU A 139 -12.47 29.26 -12.13
CA GLU A 139 -12.09 28.67 -13.42
C GLU A 139 -11.02 27.57 -13.28
N ILE A 140 -10.04 27.77 -12.38
CA ILE A 140 -9.05 26.70 -12.06
C ILE A 140 -9.77 25.46 -11.53
N LEU A 141 -10.69 25.60 -10.58
CA LEU A 141 -11.42 24.45 -10.02
C LEU A 141 -12.29 23.76 -11.07
N LYS A 142 -12.94 24.50 -11.97
CA LYS A 142 -13.66 23.92 -13.12
C LYS A 142 -12.71 23.15 -14.04
N CYS A 143 -11.56 23.73 -14.37
CA CYS A 143 -10.53 23.06 -15.17
C CYS A 143 -10.08 21.75 -14.52
N CYS A 144 -9.86 21.75 -13.20
CA CYS A 144 -9.47 20.55 -12.45
C CYS A 144 -10.50 19.42 -12.54
N VAL A 145 -11.79 19.74 -12.72
CA VAL A 145 -12.86 18.73 -12.89
C VAL A 145 -13.07 18.37 -14.35
N LEU A 146 -13.19 19.34 -15.24
CA LEU A 146 -13.58 19.14 -16.63
C LEU A 146 -12.43 18.56 -17.48
N CYS A 147 -11.19 19.01 -17.22
CA CYS A 147 -9.99 18.49 -17.87
C CYS A 147 -9.35 17.38 -17.01
N ASN A 148 -10.08 16.28 -16.78
CA ASN A 148 -9.67 15.21 -15.88
C ASN A 148 -10.31 13.89 -16.27
N ASN A 149 -9.56 12.79 -16.10
CA ASN A 149 -10.01 11.42 -16.39
C ASN A 149 -10.07 10.55 -15.12
N ALA A 150 -9.62 11.05 -13.96
CA ALA A 150 -9.77 10.35 -12.70
C ALA A 150 -11.23 10.41 -12.19
N VAL A 151 -11.57 9.47 -11.32
CA VAL A 151 -12.89 9.41 -10.68
C VAL A 151 -12.70 9.25 -9.18
N ILE A 152 -13.49 9.98 -8.40
CA ILE A 152 -13.56 9.85 -6.96
C ILE A 152 -14.97 9.37 -6.59
N SER A 153 -15.05 8.26 -5.86
CA SER A 153 -16.32 7.72 -5.34
C SER A 153 -16.26 7.58 -3.83
N SER A 154 -17.39 7.84 -3.15
CA SER A 154 -17.54 7.53 -1.74
C SER A 154 -17.90 6.04 -1.59
N GLU A 155 -17.34 5.36 -0.59
CA GLU A 155 -17.69 3.94 -0.32
C GLU A 155 -19.18 3.71 -0.02
N HIS A 156 -19.95 4.75 0.26
CA HIS A 156 -21.41 4.64 0.43
C HIS A 156 -22.16 4.20 -0.82
N GLU A 157 -21.63 4.44 -2.01
CA GLU A 157 -22.27 4.00 -3.26
C GLU A 157 -21.99 2.54 -3.60
N ILE A 158 -20.94 1.96 -3.02
CA ILE A 158 -20.54 0.56 -3.29
C ILE A 158 -21.25 -0.41 -2.32
N SER A 159 -21.63 0.02 -1.13
CA SER A 159 -22.14 -0.85 -0.06
C SER A 159 -23.66 -1.08 -0.08
N SER A 160 -24.39 -0.56 -1.05
CA SER A 160 -25.83 -0.88 -1.19
C SER A 160 -26.13 -2.34 -1.55
N ARG A 161 -25.12 -3.19 -1.76
CA ARG A 161 -25.24 -4.63 -2.03
C ARG A 161 -24.78 -5.56 -0.92
N GLU A 162 -24.10 -5.06 0.13
CA GLU A 162 -23.68 -5.90 1.27
C GLU A 162 -24.03 -5.23 2.60
N ARG A 163 -25.15 -5.63 3.19
CA ARG A 163 -25.56 -5.21 4.53
C ARG A 163 -24.73 -5.92 5.58
N GLY A 164 -23.78 -5.22 6.16
CA GLY A 164 -23.03 -5.63 7.35
C GLY A 164 -22.44 -4.41 8.04
N SER A 165 -23.04 -4.00 9.15
CA SER A 165 -22.64 -2.97 10.10
C SER A 165 -21.13 -2.74 10.23
N LEU A 166 -20.62 -1.68 9.63
CA LEU A 166 -19.34 -1.06 10.02
C LEU A 166 -19.50 0.47 9.87
N LYS A 167 -19.20 1.19 10.94
CA LYS A 167 -19.20 2.65 10.99
C LYS A 167 -18.33 3.19 9.86
N SER A 168 -18.93 3.89 8.90
CA SER A 168 -18.26 4.50 7.75
C SER A 168 -17.35 5.63 8.22
N ASN A 169 -16.08 5.35 8.41
CA ASN A 169 -15.05 6.37 8.36
C ASN A 169 -14.88 6.74 6.89
N GLY A 170 -15.56 7.76 6.39
CA GLY A 170 -15.62 8.22 5.00
C GLY A 170 -14.34 8.01 4.19
N PHE A 171 -14.10 6.79 3.77
CA PHE A 171 -13.02 6.44 2.87
C PHE A 171 -13.49 6.76 1.45
N TRP A 172 -12.74 7.63 0.80
CA TRP A 172 -12.93 7.94 -0.60
C TRP A 172 -11.99 7.06 -1.42
N LYS A 173 -12.55 6.35 -2.37
CA LYS A 173 -11.77 5.58 -3.34
C LYS A 173 -11.57 6.42 -4.59
N ALA A 174 -10.32 6.55 -5.01
CA ALA A 174 -9.96 7.24 -6.23
C ALA A 174 -9.42 6.24 -7.24
N VAL A 175 -9.80 6.41 -8.50
CA VAL A 175 -9.32 5.64 -9.65
C VAL A 175 -8.81 6.62 -10.69
N GLY A 176 -7.56 6.46 -11.12
CA GLY A 176 -6.89 7.34 -12.07
C GLY A 176 -5.50 7.75 -11.64
N ASP A 177 -4.90 8.67 -12.37
CA ASP A 177 -3.57 9.22 -12.06
C ASP A 177 -3.60 9.97 -10.72
N PRO A 178 -2.57 9.82 -9.84
CA PRO A 178 -2.51 10.50 -8.56
C PRO A 178 -2.57 12.03 -8.65
N THR A 179 -1.99 12.62 -9.69
CA THR A 179 -2.03 14.07 -9.92
C THR A 179 -3.45 14.52 -10.27
N GLU A 180 -4.10 13.81 -11.18
CA GLU A 180 -5.49 14.08 -11.55
C GLU A 180 -6.43 13.93 -10.36
N THR A 181 -6.24 12.88 -9.57
CA THR A 181 -7.00 12.66 -8.33
C THR A 181 -6.82 13.81 -7.33
N ALA A 182 -5.60 14.31 -7.15
CA ALA A 182 -5.33 15.43 -6.26
C ALA A 182 -6.07 16.70 -6.67
N LEU A 183 -6.14 16.96 -7.99
CA LEU A 183 -6.90 18.09 -8.56
C LEU A 183 -8.40 17.96 -8.32
N LEU A 184 -8.98 16.75 -8.49
CA LEU A 184 -10.38 16.50 -8.18
C LEU A 184 -10.71 16.69 -6.70
N VAL A 185 -9.85 16.21 -5.81
CA VAL A 185 -10.02 16.39 -4.36
C VAL A 185 -10.00 17.88 -4.00
N MET A 186 -9.07 18.64 -4.57
CA MET A 186 -9.01 20.09 -4.37
C MET A 186 -10.30 20.78 -4.85
N ALA A 187 -10.77 20.45 -6.05
CA ALA A 187 -12.00 21.02 -6.59
C ALA A 187 -13.21 20.69 -5.71
N ALA A 188 -13.30 19.45 -5.22
CA ALA A 188 -14.36 19.02 -4.31
C ALA A 188 -14.33 19.78 -2.96
N LYS A 189 -13.14 20.07 -2.39
CA LYS A 189 -12.98 20.92 -1.22
C LYS A 189 -13.49 22.36 -1.50
N GLY A 190 -13.31 22.84 -2.73
CA GLY A 190 -13.89 24.10 -3.21
C GLY A 190 -15.38 24.02 -3.58
N ASN A 191 -16.05 22.90 -3.28
CA ASN A 191 -17.46 22.62 -3.60
C ASN A 191 -17.78 22.57 -5.11
N VAL A 192 -16.75 22.27 -5.94
CA VAL A 192 -16.86 22.03 -7.39
C VAL A 192 -16.69 20.55 -7.65
N THR A 193 -17.75 19.89 -8.11
CA THR A 193 -17.77 18.44 -8.40
C THR A 193 -18.29 18.17 -9.80
N ALA A 194 -17.93 17.00 -10.36
CA ALA A 194 -18.38 16.57 -11.67
C ALA A 194 -19.92 16.55 -11.76
N ASP A 195 -20.62 16.11 -10.70
CA ASP A 195 -22.09 16.09 -10.65
C ASP A 195 -22.74 17.46 -10.77
N LYS A 196 -22.10 18.49 -10.21
CA LYS A 196 -22.58 19.87 -10.32
C LYS A 196 -22.35 20.46 -11.70
N LEU A 197 -21.23 20.09 -12.34
CA LEU A 197 -20.86 20.65 -13.64
C LEU A 197 -21.49 19.92 -14.82
N LYS A 198 -21.90 18.65 -14.69
CA LYS A 198 -22.41 17.82 -15.78
C LYS A 198 -23.66 18.40 -16.49
N TYR A 199 -24.43 19.21 -15.79
CA TYR A 199 -25.62 19.85 -16.37
C TYR A 199 -25.30 21.15 -17.12
N ASP A 200 -24.16 21.77 -16.84
CA ASP A 200 -23.77 23.05 -17.44
C ASP A 200 -22.71 22.88 -18.53
N TYR A 201 -21.94 21.80 -18.48
CA TYR A 201 -20.83 21.53 -19.38
C TYR A 201 -20.95 20.12 -19.97
N ILE A 202 -20.96 20.03 -21.29
CA ILE A 202 -20.95 18.75 -22.02
C ILE A 202 -19.59 18.60 -22.70
N ARG A 203 -18.85 17.55 -22.38
CA ARG A 203 -17.56 17.24 -23.01
C ARG A 203 -17.78 16.86 -24.47
N ILE A 204 -17.17 17.59 -25.39
CA ILE A 204 -17.30 17.40 -26.85
C ILE A 204 -16.11 16.62 -27.38
N ASN A 205 -14.90 17.01 -26.98
CA ASN A 205 -13.67 16.45 -27.51
C ASN A 205 -12.56 16.48 -26.45
N GLU A 206 -11.57 15.62 -26.64
CA GLU A 206 -10.39 15.52 -25.81
C GLU A 206 -9.14 15.40 -26.66
N ILE A 207 -8.13 16.18 -26.35
CA ILE A 207 -6.75 15.97 -26.76
C ILE A 207 -6.05 15.33 -25.55
N PRO A 208 -5.74 14.02 -25.61
CA PRO A 208 -5.13 13.31 -24.47
C PRO A 208 -3.81 13.93 -24.06
N PHE A 209 -3.35 13.60 -22.84
CA PHE A 209 -2.01 13.99 -22.40
C PHE A 209 -0.96 13.40 -23.32
N ASP A 210 -0.10 14.27 -23.82
CA ASP A 210 1.08 13.92 -24.62
C ASP A 210 2.34 14.33 -23.90
N SER A 211 3.32 13.42 -23.83
CA SER A 211 4.58 13.62 -23.12
C SER A 211 5.51 14.65 -23.76
N GLN A 212 5.34 14.96 -25.05
CA GLN A 212 6.14 15.97 -25.74
C GLN A 212 5.61 17.38 -25.44
N SER A 213 4.30 17.58 -25.58
CA SER A 213 3.64 18.85 -25.26
C SER A 213 3.38 19.01 -23.76
N ARG A 214 3.50 17.92 -22.99
CA ARG A 214 3.20 17.87 -21.54
C ARG A 214 1.85 18.49 -21.16
N CYS A 215 0.89 18.41 -22.06
CA CYS A 215 -0.40 19.07 -21.92
C CYS A 215 -1.55 18.12 -22.30
N MET A 216 -2.67 18.30 -21.64
CA MET A 216 -3.95 17.70 -21.97
C MET A 216 -4.97 18.81 -22.16
N THR A 217 -5.86 18.68 -23.15
CA THR A 217 -6.93 19.66 -23.41
C THR A 217 -8.28 18.97 -23.57
N VAL A 218 -9.31 19.51 -22.93
CA VAL A 218 -10.69 19.08 -23.09
C VAL A 218 -11.53 20.24 -23.60
N ILE A 219 -12.31 19.99 -24.63
CA ILE A 219 -13.26 20.95 -25.20
C ILE A 219 -14.65 20.61 -24.68
N VAL A 220 -15.31 21.57 -24.07
CA VAL A 220 -16.67 21.44 -23.57
C VAL A 220 -17.60 22.44 -24.26
N SER A 221 -18.88 22.08 -24.35
CA SER A 221 -19.98 23.00 -24.70
C SER A 221 -20.70 23.41 -23.44
N GLU A 222 -20.86 24.70 -23.24
CA GLU A 222 -21.70 25.24 -22.20
C GLU A 222 -23.18 25.23 -22.61
N LYS A 223 -24.10 25.39 -21.66
CA LYS A 223 -25.54 25.57 -21.95
C LYS A 223 -25.84 26.70 -22.92
N SER A 224 -25.02 27.73 -22.93
CA SER A 224 -25.05 28.87 -23.85
C SER A 224 -24.66 28.50 -25.30
N HIS A 225 -24.33 27.22 -25.56
CA HIS A 225 -23.71 26.73 -26.80
C HIS A 225 -22.30 27.30 -27.08
N GLN A 226 -21.72 28.04 -26.13
CA GLN A 226 -20.35 28.48 -26.25
C GLN A 226 -19.41 27.29 -26.05
N LYS A 227 -18.38 27.19 -26.88
CA LYS A 227 -17.32 26.18 -26.73
C LYS A 227 -16.15 26.76 -25.96
N THR A 228 -15.76 26.07 -24.90
CA THR A 228 -14.64 26.45 -24.06
C THR A 228 -13.62 25.32 -24.03
N ALA A 229 -12.34 25.63 -24.14
CA ALA A 229 -11.24 24.69 -24.00
C ALA A 229 -10.58 24.87 -22.64
N PHE A 230 -10.49 23.78 -21.90
CA PHE A 230 -9.72 23.70 -20.65
C PHE A 230 -8.46 22.88 -20.89
N SER A 231 -7.31 23.45 -20.56
CA SER A 231 -6.03 22.79 -20.71
C SER A 231 -5.30 22.74 -19.40
N LYS A 232 -4.61 21.60 -19.15
CA LYS A 232 -3.71 21.43 -18.01
C LYS A 232 -2.39 20.83 -18.49
N GLY A 233 -1.30 21.25 -17.90
CA GLY A 233 0.02 20.77 -18.29
C GLY A 233 1.12 21.35 -17.42
N ALA A 234 2.38 21.08 -17.80
CA ALA A 234 3.54 21.69 -17.18
C ALA A 234 3.64 23.19 -17.55
N SER A 235 4.27 23.96 -16.66
CA SER A 235 4.42 25.40 -16.82
C SER A 235 5.64 25.81 -17.65
N ASP A 236 6.49 24.87 -18.03
CA ASP A 236 7.76 25.03 -18.77
C ASP A 236 7.70 24.58 -20.23
#